data_e1284022afd56f908e52de6503b51afe
#
_entry.id   e1284022afd56f908e52de6503b51afe
#
_cell.length_a   1.000
_cell.length_b   1.000
_cell.length_c   1.000
_cell.angle_alpha   90.00
_cell.angle_beta   90.00
_cell.angle_gamma   90.00
#
_symmetry.space_group_name_H-M   'P 1'
#
loop_
_entity.id
_entity.type
_entity.pdbx_description
1 polymer ?
#
loop_
_entity_poly.entity_id
_entity_poly.type
_entity_poly.pdbx_seq_one_letter_code
_entity_poly.pdbx_strand_id
1 'polypeptide(L)'
;MRVAIVHDWLTGMRGGEKVLESFCELFPEADIFTLIHLRGSVSKIIEDRPIRTSFLQRLPFVKRHYRSFLMLFPLAIEGFDMRDYDMVLSSSHCVAKGILTNSSALHVCYCHTPMRYVWDQYYTYFGSDRKGLISRFLMPAVAHYLRMWDVASSNRVDYFVANSYHVANRIKK
;
A
#
# COMPACT_ATOMS: atom_id res chain seq x y z
N MET A 1 6.12 -23.50 0.83
CA MET A 1 6.27 -22.09 0.46
C MET A 1 5.21 -21.29 1.21
N ARG A 2 5.62 -20.45 2.16
CA ARG A 2 4.72 -19.52 2.87
C ARG A 2 4.58 -18.24 2.09
N VAL A 3 3.34 -17.85 1.80
CA VAL A 3 3.02 -16.65 1.01
C VAL A 3 2.37 -15.60 1.90
N ALA A 4 2.84 -14.35 1.81
CA ALA A 4 2.17 -13.19 2.35
C ALA A 4 1.57 -12.35 1.23
N ILE A 5 0.33 -11.92 1.40
CA ILE A 5 -0.30 -10.92 0.53
C ILE A 5 -0.34 -9.60 1.27
N VAL A 6 0.19 -8.55 0.66
CA VAL A 6 0.24 -7.20 1.26
C VAL A 6 -0.65 -6.26 0.46
N HIS A 7 -1.62 -5.62 1.11
CA HIS A 7 -2.52 -4.66 0.47
C HIS A 7 -2.56 -3.34 1.24
N ASP A 8 -2.70 -2.21 0.55
CA ASP A 8 -2.59 -0.89 1.19
C ASP A 8 -3.58 -0.70 2.36
N TRP A 9 -4.88 -0.86 2.10
CA TRP A 9 -5.94 -0.80 3.13
C TRP A 9 -7.21 -1.51 2.67
N LEU A 10 -7.97 -2.05 3.62
CA LEU A 10 -9.23 -2.75 3.41
C LEU A 10 -10.39 -1.93 4.00
N THR A 11 -10.92 -0.99 3.21
CA THR A 11 -11.96 -0.03 3.63
C THR A 11 -13.19 -0.02 2.72
N GLY A 12 -13.32 -1.00 1.84
CA GLY A 12 -14.43 -1.18 0.91
C GLY A 12 -14.01 -1.95 -0.34
N MET A 13 -14.94 -2.58 -1.01
CA MET A 13 -14.70 -3.32 -2.25
C MET A 13 -14.59 -2.37 -3.45
N ARG A 14 -13.43 -2.35 -4.08
CA ARG A 14 -13.12 -1.61 -5.31
C ARG A 14 -12.29 -2.50 -6.24
N GLY A 15 -11.72 -1.93 -7.31
CA GLY A 15 -10.93 -2.69 -8.28
C GLY A 15 -9.68 -3.36 -7.67
N GLY A 16 -9.03 -2.72 -6.71
CA GLY A 16 -7.88 -3.30 -6.01
C GLY A 16 -8.23 -4.53 -5.18
N GLU A 17 -9.34 -4.45 -4.45
CA GLU A 17 -9.81 -5.56 -3.61
C GLU A 17 -10.38 -6.72 -4.46
N LYS A 18 -10.85 -6.46 -5.70
CA LYS A 18 -11.20 -7.52 -6.65
C LYS A 18 -9.97 -8.30 -7.12
N VAL A 19 -8.85 -7.63 -7.35
CA VAL A 19 -7.58 -8.31 -7.65
C VAL A 19 -7.09 -9.09 -6.43
N LEU A 20 -7.26 -8.52 -5.22
CA LEU A 20 -6.92 -9.22 -3.98
C LEU A 20 -7.73 -10.50 -3.79
N GLU A 21 -9.02 -10.53 -4.16
CA GLU A 21 -9.82 -11.78 -4.17
C GLU A 21 -9.15 -12.87 -5.03
N SER A 22 -8.73 -12.52 -6.26
CA SER A 22 -8.04 -13.48 -7.14
C SER A 22 -6.73 -13.96 -6.53
N PHE A 23 -6.01 -13.12 -5.78
CA PHE A 23 -4.81 -13.56 -5.06
C PHE A 23 -5.14 -14.51 -3.91
N CYS A 24 -6.23 -14.26 -3.18
CA CYS A 24 -6.72 -15.17 -2.15
C CYS A 24 -7.14 -16.54 -2.72
N GLU A 25 -7.67 -16.58 -3.94
CA GLU A 25 -8.01 -17.82 -4.64
C GLU A 25 -6.76 -18.58 -5.10
N LEU A 26 -5.75 -17.85 -5.64
CA LEU A 26 -4.47 -18.45 -6.07
C LEU A 26 -3.63 -18.97 -4.90
N PHE A 27 -3.70 -18.29 -3.75
CA PHE A 27 -2.92 -18.62 -2.56
C PHE A 27 -3.85 -18.77 -1.34
N PRO A 28 -4.59 -19.88 -1.25
CA PRO A 28 -5.61 -20.07 -0.21
C PRO A 28 -5.07 -20.07 1.23
N GLU A 29 -3.80 -20.37 1.42
CA GLU A 29 -3.14 -20.40 2.73
C GLU A 29 -2.36 -19.09 3.07
N ALA A 30 -2.46 -18.06 2.23
CA ALA A 30 -1.71 -16.83 2.45
C ALA A 30 -2.28 -15.98 3.59
N ASP A 31 -1.39 -15.43 4.42
CA ASP A 31 -1.72 -14.37 5.38
C ASP A 31 -1.86 -13.02 4.66
N ILE A 32 -2.86 -12.22 5.04
CA ILE A 32 -3.05 -10.87 4.50
C ILE A 32 -2.49 -9.83 5.48
N PHE A 33 -1.67 -8.91 4.96
CA PHE A 33 -1.14 -7.76 5.68
C PHE A 33 -1.69 -6.48 5.08
N THR A 34 -2.16 -5.58 5.92
CA THR A 34 -2.74 -4.31 5.47
C THR A 34 -2.55 -3.21 6.51
N LEU A 35 -2.47 -1.97 6.07
CA LEU A 35 -2.36 -0.85 7.02
C LEU A 35 -3.57 -0.77 7.94
N ILE A 36 -4.77 -0.89 7.36
CA ILE A 36 -6.05 -0.69 8.05
C ILE A 36 -7.09 -1.63 7.46
N HIS A 37 -7.89 -2.22 8.34
CA HIS A 37 -9.02 -3.06 7.98
C HIS A 37 -10.29 -2.59 8.69
N LEU A 38 -11.32 -2.29 7.93
CA LEU A 38 -12.68 -2.07 8.43
C LEU A 38 -13.46 -3.37 8.26
N ARG A 39 -13.63 -4.10 9.35
CA ARG A 39 -14.30 -5.40 9.36
C ARG A 39 -15.67 -5.34 8.69
N GLY A 40 -15.94 -6.27 7.78
CA GLY A 40 -17.18 -6.32 7.00
C GLY A 40 -17.20 -5.37 5.80
N SER A 41 -16.10 -4.68 5.50
CA SER A 41 -16.02 -3.76 4.35
C SER A 41 -15.60 -4.42 3.05
N VAL A 42 -15.06 -5.63 3.13
CA VAL A 42 -14.58 -6.40 1.97
C VAL A 42 -15.34 -7.73 1.84
N SER A 43 -15.09 -8.46 0.76
CA SER A 43 -15.80 -9.71 0.51
C SER A 43 -15.43 -10.80 1.51
N LYS A 44 -16.31 -11.80 1.62
CA LYS A 44 -16.10 -12.94 2.49
C LYS A 44 -14.82 -13.71 2.15
N ILE A 45 -14.45 -13.80 0.87
CA ILE A 45 -13.20 -14.45 0.41
C ILE A 45 -11.98 -13.81 1.09
N ILE A 46 -11.97 -12.49 1.28
CA ILE A 46 -10.90 -11.75 1.96
C ILE A 46 -11.08 -11.84 3.49
N GLU A 47 -12.32 -11.62 3.99
CA GLU A 47 -12.60 -11.58 5.44
C GLU A 47 -12.31 -12.91 6.16
N ASP A 48 -12.48 -14.04 5.48
CA ASP A 48 -12.24 -15.39 6.04
C ASP A 48 -10.73 -15.71 6.15
N ARG A 49 -9.82 -14.81 5.71
CA ARG A 49 -8.37 -14.98 5.80
C ARG A 49 -7.80 -14.41 7.10
N PRO A 50 -6.64 -14.90 7.56
CA PRO A 50 -5.88 -14.22 8.61
C PRO A 50 -5.45 -12.83 8.14
N ILE A 51 -6.08 -11.76 8.67
CA ILE A 51 -5.75 -10.37 8.34
C ILE A 51 -4.97 -9.75 9.49
N ARG A 52 -3.74 -9.32 9.20
CA ARG A 52 -2.86 -8.60 10.12
C ARG A 52 -2.81 -7.12 9.75
N THR A 53 -3.12 -6.27 10.71
CA THR A 53 -3.13 -4.81 10.52
C THR A 53 -1.92 -4.16 11.17
N SER A 54 -1.51 -3.00 10.63
CA SER A 54 -0.43 -2.20 11.19
C SER A 54 -0.83 -1.52 12.51
N PHE A 55 0.14 -0.88 13.18
CA PHE A 55 -0.13 -0.07 14.36
C PHE A 55 -1.12 1.07 14.11
N LEU A 56 -1.25 1.53 12.86
CA LEU A 56 -2.21 2.58 12.50
C LEU A 56 -3.65 2.21 12.84
N GLN A 57 -4.00 0.92 12.77
CA GLN A 57 -5.33 0.42 13.13
C GLN A 57 -5.78 0.84 14.54
N ARG A 58 -4.82 1.06 15.46
CA ARG A 58 -5.06 1.41 16.86
C ARG A 58 -5.13 2.91 17.11
N LEU A 59 -4.76 3.75 16.12
CA LEU A 59 -4.79 5.19 16.29
C LEU A 59 -6.23 5.73 16.32
N PRO A 60 -6.49 6.78 17.12
CA PRO A 60 -7.80 7.41 17.16
C PRO A 60 -8.15 8.01 15.80
N PHE A 61 -9.42 7.99 15.43
CA PHE A 61 -9.96 8.54 14.19
C PHE A 61 -9.42 7.93 12.89
N VAL A 62 -8.46 6.99 12.92
CA VAL A 62 -7.85 6.41 11.71
C VAL A 62 -8.89 5.75 10.81
N LYS A 63 -9.86 5.06 11.36
CA LYS A 63 -10.92 4.40 10.59
C LYS A 63 -11.72 5.37 9.71
N ARG A 64 -11.86 6.61 10.13
CA ARG A 64 -12.60 7.66 9.41
C ARG A 64 -11.70 8.56 8.57
N HIS A 65 -10.47 8.80 9.03
CA HIS A 65 -9.55 9.79 8.45
C HIS A 65 -8.16 9.21 8.14
N TYR A 66 -8.06 7.91 7.77
CA TYR A 66 -6.77 7.24 7.57
C TYR A 66 -5.84 7.98 6.59
N ARG A 67 -6.39 8.65 5.56
CA ARG A 67 -5.59 9.41 4.60
C ARG A 67 -4.82 10.56 5.21
N SER A 68 -5.27 11.08 6.34
CA SER A 68 -4.53 12.12 7.08
C SER A 68 -3.25 11.61 7.73
N PHE A 69 -3.11 10.29 7.85
CA PHE A 69 -1.92 9.63 8.37
C PHE A 69 -0.93 9.18 7.28
N LEU A 70 -1.08 9.69 6.06
CA LEU A 70 -0.27 9.31 4.89
C LEU A 70 1.23 9.36 5.15
N MET A 71 1.70 10.33 5.94
CA MET A 71 3.11 10.47 6.33
C MET A 71 3.63 9.27 7.14
N LEU A 72 2.76 8.58 7.87
CA LEU A 72 3.12 7.41 8.69
C LEU A 72 2.99 6.07 7.92
N PHE A 73 2.45 6.08 6.71
CA PHE A 73 2.23 4.86 5.93
C PHE A 73 3.53 4.11 5.61
N PRO A 74 4.64 4.80 5.22
CA PRO A 74 5.94 4.14 5.05
C PRO A 74 6.37 3.37 6.29
N LEU A 75 6.39 4.02 7.44
CA LEU A 75 6.74 3.40 8.71
C LEU A 75 5.84 2.22 9.07
N ALA A 76 4.55 2.35 8.79
CA ALA A 76 3.56 1.33 9.12
C ALA A 76 3.69 0.07 8.25
N ILE A 77 4.02 0.22 6.96
CA ILE A 77 4.20 -0.92 6.06
C ILE A 77 5.54 -1.62 6.33
N GLU A 78 6.59 -0.87 6.62
CA GLU A 78 7.92 -1.40 6.95
C GLU A 78 7.96 -2.09 8.34
N GLY A 79 6.96 -1.83 9.20
CA GLY A 79 6.84 -2.44 10.52
C GLY A 79 6.31 -3.87 10.55
N PHE A 80 5.92 -4.46 9.43
CA PHE A 80 5.49 -5.85 9.37
C PHE A 80 6.70 -6.80 9.33
N ASP A 81 6.60 -7.90 10.07
CA ASP A 81 7.62 -8.96 10.07
C ASP A 81 7.34 -9.97 8.95
N MET A 82 8.20 -9.99 7.94
CA MET A 82 8.11 -10.88 6.79
C MET A 82 9.18 -11.99 6.80
N ARG A 83 9.91 -12.19 7.92
CA ARG A 83 11.04 -13.13 7.98
C ARG A 83 10.66 -14.57 7.64
N ASP A 84 9.44 -14.98 7.95
CA ASP A 84 8.96 -16.35 7.76
C ASP A 84 8.30 -16.61 6.40
N TYR A 85 8.31 -15.67 5.49
CA TYR A 85 7.65 -15.81 4.19
C TYR A 85 8.68 -15.98 3.08
N ASP A 86 8.40 -16.99 2.21
CA ASP A 86 9.22 -17.28 1.04
C ASP A 86 8.85 -16.39 -0.15
N MET A 87 7.59 -15.94 -0.19
CA MET A 87 7.06 -15.06 -1.24
C MET A 87 6.17 -13.99 -0.64
N VAL A 88 6.35 -12.76 -1.12
CA VAL A 88 5.48 -11.62 -0.82
C VAL A 88 4.84 -11.11 -2.08
N LEU A 89 3.51 -11.10 -2.12
CA LEU A 89 2.72 -10.56 -3.21
C LEU A 89 2.07 -9.25 -2.77
N SER A 90 2.61 -8.12 -3.20
CA SER A 90 2.04 -6.81 -2.86
C SER A 90 1.07 -6.32 -3.93
N SER A 91 -0.16 -5.97 -3.51
CA SER A 91 -1.21 -5.33 -4.31
C SER A 91 -1.20 -3.83 -3.96
N SER A 92 -0.49 -3.03 -4.76
CA SER A 92 -0.10 -1.69 -4.35
C SER A 92 -0.66 -0.58 -5.24
N HIS A 93 -1.23 0.42 -4.62
CA HIS A 93 -1.57 1.72 -5.23
C HIS A 93 -1.04 2.89 -4.39
N CYS A 94 -0.36 2.58 -3.27
CA CYS A 94 0.26 3.55 -2.38
C CYS A 94 1.58 3.03 -1.82
N VAL A 95 1.59 2.30 -0.71
CA VAL A 95 2.80 1.92 0.03
C VAL A 95 3.04 0.41 0.14
N ALA A 96 2.08 -0.45 -0.22
CA ALA A 96 2.20 -1.91 -0.03
C ALA A 96 3.47 -2.50 -0.66
N LYS A 97 3.94 -1.94 -1.80
CA LYS A 97 5.19 -2.33 -2.47
C LYS A 97 6.45 -2.10 -1.62
N GLY A 98 6.37 -1.25 -0.61
CA GLY A 98 7.51 -0.89 0.22
C GLY A 98 7.69 -1.77 1.45
N ILE A 99 6.98 -2.89 1.55
CA ILE A 99 7.20 -3.89 2.59
C ILE A 99 8.67 -4.36 2.62
N LEU A 100 9.20 -4.61 3.81
CA LEU A 100 10.53 -5.17 3.97
C LEU A 100 10.46 -6.70 3.96
N THR A 101 11.14 -7.33 3.03
CA THR A 101 11.25 -8.78 2.90
C THR A 101 12.60 -9.27 3.40
N ASN A 102 12.73 -10.56 3.70
CA ASN A 102 14.04 -11.16 3.88
C ASN A 102 14.76 -11.30 2.52
N SER A 103 16.08 -11.47 2.54
CA SER A 103 16.92 -11.50 1.33
C SER A 103 16.69 -12.70 0.42
N SER A 104 16.03 -13.75 0.89
CA SER A 104 15.71 -14.96 0.11
C SER A 104 14.26 -15.00 -0.37
N ALA A 105 13.40 -14.10 0.11
CA ALA A 105 12.00 -14.05 -0.29
C ALA A 105 11.84 -13.38 -1.65
N LEU A 106 10.99 -13.96 -2.48
CA LEU A 106 10.58 -13.35 -3.76
C LEU A 106 9.51 -12.28 -3.51
N HIS A 107 9.76 -11.04 -3.94
CA HIS A 107 8.78 -9.96 -3.86
C HIS A 107 8.20 -9.62 -5.25
N VAL A 108 6.94 -9.96 -5.47
CA VAL A 108 6.18 -9.59 -6.67
C VAL A 108 5.18 -8.48 -6.33
N CYS A 109 5.23 -7.38 -7.04
CA CYS A 109 4.31 -6.26 -6.86
C CYS A 109 3.32 -6.14 -8.01
N TYR A 110 2.04 -6.39 -7.76
CA TYR A 110 0.98 -5.97 -8.66
C TYR A 110 0.69 -4.48 -8.42
N CYS A 111 1.18 -3.65 -9.32
CA CYS A 111 1.07 -2.20 -9.23
C CYS A 111 -0.20 -1.71 -9.93
N HIS A 112 -1.22 -1.32 -9.16
CA HIS A 112 -2.41 -0.66 -9.69
C HIS A 112 -2.08 0.71 -10.26
N THR A 113 -1.19 1.43 -9.58
CA THR A 113 -0.63 2.72 -9.99
C THR A 113 0.51 3.09 -9.03
N PRO A 114 1.58 3.74 -9.48
CA PRO A 114 2.49 4.45 -8.58
C PRO A 114 1.74 5.49 -7.74
N MET A 115 2.29 5.89 -6.59
CA MET A 115 1.63 6.77 -5.61
C MET A 115 1.16 8.10 -6.23
N ARG A 116 -0.09 8.14 -6.73
CA ARG A 116 -0.67 9.30 -7.44
C ARG A 116 -0.68 10.57 -6.61
N TYR A 117 -0.89 10.44 -5.31
CA TYR A 117 -1.08 11.57 -4.40
C TYR A 117 0.11 12.52 -4.38
N VAL A 118 1.32 12.01 -4.55
CA VAL A 118 2.54 12.80 -4.49
C VAL A 118 3.16 13.09 -5.87
N TRP A 119 2.82 12.30 -6.89
CA TRP A 119 3.34 12.48 -8.25
C TRP A 119 2.38 13.28 -9.13
N ASP A 120 1.31 12.67 -9.60
CA ASP A 120 0.45 13.27 -10.64
C ASP A 120 -0.59 14.24 -10.09
N GLN A 121 -1.11 13.95 -8.92
CA GLN A 121 -2.25 14.67 -8.34
C GLN A 121 -1.85 15.56 -7.16
N TYR A 122 -0.55 15.88 -7.04
CA TYR A 122 -0.04 16.71 -5.95
C TYR A 122 -0.82 18.02 -5.81
N TYR A 123 -0.95 18.78 -6.90
CA TYR A 123 -1.67 20.05 -6.88
C TYR A 123 -3.17 19.91 -6.62
N THR A 124 -3.79 18.79 -7.02
CA THR A 124 -5.21 18.52 -6.77
C THR A 124 -5.46 18.26 -5.28
N TYR A 125 -4.55 17.54 -4.61
CA TYR A 125 -4.70 17.19 -3.19
C TYR A 125 -4.11 18.24 -2.25
N PHE A 126 -3.04 18.93 -2.64
CA PHE A 126 -2.24 19.78 -1.79
C PHE A 126 -2.07 21.21 -2.32
N GLY A 127 -2.73 21.58 -3.42
CA GLY A 127 -2.68 22.92 -4.00
C GLY A 127 -3.21 24.00 -3.07
N SER A 128 -2.81 25.25 -3.36
CA SER A 128 -2.87 26.43 -2.48
C SER A 128 -4.27 26.82 -1.98
N ASP A 129 -5.34 26.42 -2.67
CA ASP A 129 -6.67 27.00 -2.45
C ASP A 129 -7.48 26.33 -1.33
N ARG A 130 -6.96 25.29 -0.70
CA ARG A 130 -7.76 24.44 0.20
C ARG A 130 -7.27 24.32 1.63
N LYS A 131 -6.13 24.90 2.03
CA LYS A 131 -5.56 24.67 3.38
C LYS A 131 -4.85 25.88 3.95
N GLY A 132 -4.90 26.02 5.31
CA GLY A 132 -4.24 27.10 6.04
C GLY A 132 -2.71 27.12 5.84
N LEU A 133 -2.08 28.21 6.30
CA LEU A 133 -0.64 28.50 6.14
C LEU A 133 0.27 27.32 6.54
N ILE A 134 -0.01 26.63 7.64
CA ILE A 134 0.79 25.48 8.12
C ILE A 134 0.81 24.37 7.09
N SER A 135 -0.33 24.03 6.49
CA SER A 135 -0.44 22.99 5.46
C SER A 135 0.34 23.38 4.19
N ARG A 136 0.39 24.66 3.84
CA ARG A 136 1.10 25.17 2.66
C ARG A 136 2.61 24.93 2.74
N PHE A 137 3.20 25.04 3.93
CA PHE A 137 4.64 24.82 4.12
C PHE A 137 4.99 23.37 4.40
N LEU A 138 4.14 22.63 5.15
CA LEU A 138 4.41 21.26 5.54
C LEU A 138 4.18 20.25 4.38
N MET A 139 3.18 20.46 3.55
CA MET A 139 2.84 19.51 2.48
C MET A 139 3.93 19.30 1.43
N PRO A 140 4.68 20.33 0.97
CA PRO A 140 5.82 20.12 0.07
C PRO A 140 6.89 19.19 0.68
N ALA A 141 7.23 19.38 1.96
CA ALA A 141 8.21 18.55 2.66
C ALA A 141 7.73 17.09 2.79
N VAL A 142 6.45 16.88 3.16
CA VAL A 142 5.84 15.57 3.23
C VAL A 142 5.82 14.89 1.86
N ALA A 143 5.44 15.61 0.81
CA ALA A 143 5.42 15.07 -0.54
C ALA A 143 6.83 14.72 -1.04
N HIS A 144 7.84 15.56 -0.72
CA HIS A 144 9.23 15.28 -1.04
C HIS A 144 9.71 13.98 -0.35
N TYR A 145 9.48 13.86 0.96
CA TYR A 145 9.78 12.64 1.73
C TYR A 145 9.13 11.40 1.11
N LEU A 146 7.83 11.47 0.80
CA LEU A 146 7.10 10.34 0.22
C LEU A 146 7.60 9.98 -1.18
N ARG A 147 8.01 10.97 -2.02
CA ARG A 147 8.62 10.69 -3.33
C ARG A 147 9.95 9.96 -3.21
N MET A 148 10.82 10.42 -2.31
CA MET A 148 12.10 9.75 -2.05
C MET A 148 11.89 8.32 -1.56
N TRP A 149 10.97 8.13 -0.63
CA TRP A 149 10.64 6.80 -0.11
C TRP A 149 10.01 5.90 -1.19
N ASP A 150 9.12 6.46 -2.04
CA ASP A 150 8.44 5.72 -3.12
C ASP A 150 9.45 5.17 -4.14
N VAL A 151 10.44 5.98 -4.52
CA VAL A 151 11.54 5.55 -5.41
C VAL A 151 12.44 4.53 -4.71
N ALA A 152 12.90 4.82 -3.48
CA ALA A 152 13.77 3.92 -2.74
C ALA A 152 13.15 2.55 -2.49
N SER A 153 11.85 2.52 -2.13
CA SER A 153 11.11 1.28 -1.88
C SER A 153 10.86 0.46 -3.15
N SER A 154 10.82 1.08 -4.32
CA SER A 154 10.68 0.37 -5.59
C SER A 154 11.84 -0.58 -5.88
N ASN A 155 13.04 -0.28 -5.40
CA ASN A 155 14.23 -1.13 -5.56
C ASN A 155 14.17 -2.44 -4.74
N ARG A 156 13.19 -2.59 -3.86
CA ARG A 156 12.99 -3.80 -3.05
C ARG A 156 12.10 -4.83 -3.74
N VAL A 157 11.53 -4.49 -4.88
CA VAL A 157 10.62 -5.33 -5.64
C VAL A 157 11.40 -6.07 -6.72
N ASP A 158 11.31 -7.40 -6.73
CA ASP A 158 11.96 -8.22 -7.76
C ASP A 158 11.22 -8.15 -9.09
N TYR A 159 9.88 -8.21 -9.05
CA TYR A 159 9.06 -8.17 -10.26
C TYR A 159 7.85 -7.24 -10.10
N PHE A 160 7.69 -6.33 -11.05
CA PHE A 160 6.48 -5.51 -11.18
C PHE A 160 5.53 -6.08 -12.22
N VAL A 161 4.27 -6.24 -11.84
CA VAL A 161 3.15 -6.54 -12.73
C VAL A 161 2.27 -5.29 -12.81
N ALA A 162 2.18 -4.69 -13.99
CA ALA A 162 1.35 -3.52 -14.24
C ALA A 162 -0.03 -3.93 -14.79
N ASN A 163 -1.10 -3.33 -14.29
CA ASN A 163 -2.46 -3.58 -14.78
C ASN A 163 -2.75 -2.97 -16.16
N SER A 164 -1.86 -2.14 -16.69
CA SER A 164 -2.01 -1.49 -18.00
C SER A 164 -0.69 -0.96 -18.54
N TYR A 165 -0.60 -0.73 -19.85
CA TYR A 165 0.54 -0.06 -20.48
C TYR A 165 0.80 1.34 -19.90
N HIS A 166 -0.25 2.07 -19.54
CA HIS A 166 -0.12 3.37 -18.89
C HIS A 166 0.62 3.26 -17.55
N VAL A 167 0.25 2.29 -16.71
CA VAL A 167 0.91 2.05 -15.43
C VAL A 167 2.33 1.52 -15.64
N ALA A 168 2.55 0.63 -16.61
CA ALA A 168 3.89 0.13 -16.93
C ALA A 168 4.86 1.27 -17.32
N ASN A 169 4.40 2.22 -18.12
CA ASN A 169 5.20 3.39 -18.50
C ASN A 169 5.50 4.32 -17.32
N ARG A 170 4.59 4.40 -16.33
CA ARG A 170 4.81 5.18 -15.11
C ARG A 170 5.78 4.52 -14.13
N ILE A 171 5.84 3.20 -14.09
CA ILE A 171 6.83 2.45 -13.28
C ILE A 171 8.24 2.62 -13.85
N LYS A 172 8.38 2.68 -15.19
CA LYS A 172 9.66 2.83 -15.87
C LYS A 172 10.24 4.25 -15.80
N LYS A 173 9.41 5.24 -15.52
CA LYS A 173 9.79 6.66 -15.47
C LYS A 173 10.37 7.05 -14.12
#